data_177682876c0fb9ce79ca8035c65de172
#
_entry.id   177682876c0fb9ce79ca8035c65de172
#
_cell.length_a   1.000
_cell.length_b   1.000
_cell.length_c   1.000
_cell.angle_alpha   90.00
_cell.angle_beta   90.00
_cell.angle_gamma   90.00
#
_symmetry.space_group_name_H-M   'P 1'
#
loop_
_entity.id
_entity.type
_entity.pdbx_description
1 polymer ?
#
loop_
_entity_poly.entity_id
_entity_poly.type
_entity_poly.pdbx_seq_one_letter_code
_entity_poly.pdbx_strand_id
1 'polypeptide(L)'
;IIKKEFNRDTKSLYHDIYSTPGLQKSYVVNEVLEDFKSKVGQHIEILDLEQFGKSLFIDNEIQVATSDEFLYSSTFVDAALKLNKDTGTAAIIGGGDGGVARECMSKGFDFIDWYELDPEVVDICNKHLRSIGNKFTEKNSVKCIWGDAFESIKSVEDDKYDKIFVDLNDDQFCIDLAA
;
A
#
# COMPACT_ATOMS: atom_id res chain seq x y z
N ILE A 1 -5.18 0.32 18.42
CA ILE A 1 -5.10 -0.01 19.88
C ILE A 1 -5.69 -1.40 20.10
N ILE A 2 -4.83 -2.38 20.36
CA ILE A 2 -5.27 -3.74 20.67
C ILE A 2 -5.85 -3.74 22.10
N LYS A 3 -7.18 -3.78 22.24
CA LYS A 3 -7.80 -4.07 23.52
C LYS A 3 -7.95 -5.57 23.70
N LYS A 4 -7.23 -6.15 24.67
CA LYS A 4 -7.32 -7.56 25.06
C LYS A 4 -8.60 -7.82 25.87
N GLU A 5 -9.76 -7.83 25.26
CA GLU A 5 -11.02 -8.12 25.97
C GLU A 5 -11.89 -9.15 25.25
N PHE A 6 -11.36 -9.88 24.31
CA PHE A 6 -12.16 -10.87 23.62
C PHE A 6 -11.58 -12.27 23.80
N ASN A 7 -12.38 -13.15 24.43
CA ASN A 7 -12.05 -14.54 24.61
C ASN A 7 -12.99 -15.42 23.77
N ARG A 8 -12.62 -15.64 22.52
CA ARG A 8 -12.92 -16.90 21.83
C ARG A 8 -11.60 -17.61 21.71
N ASP A 9 -11.26 -18.45 22.68
CA ASP A 9 -10.07 -19.30 22.66
C ASP A 9 -8.73 -18.52 22.47
N THR A 10 -8.56 -17.40 23.19
CA THR A 10 -7.34 -16.56 23.18
C THR A 10 -7.11 -15.60 22.00
N LYS A 11 -8.08 -15.40 21.11
CA LYS A 11 -7.97 -14.41 20.03
C LYS A 11 -8.12 -12.98 20.55
N SER A 12 -7.40 -12.04 19.93
CA SER A 12 -7.47 -10.61 20.22
C SER A 12 -8.40 -9.90 19.24
N LEU A 13 -9.02 -8.79 19.68
CA LEU A 13 -9.72 -7.88 18.78
C LEU A 13 -8.87 -6.63 18.54
N TYR A 14 -8.69 -6.29 17.28
CA TYR A 14 -8.19 -5.00 16.86
C TYR A 14 -9.37 -4.07 16.57
N HIS A 15 -9.38 -2.88 17.18
CA HIS A 15 -10.45 -1.90 17.00
C HIS A 15 -9.95 -0.73 16.16
N ASP A 16 -10.47 -0.62 14.95
CA ASP A 16 -10.36 0.55 14.11
C ASP A 16 -11.52 1.52 14.47
N ILE A 17 -11.17 2.63 15.08
CA ILE A 17 -12.11 3.69 15.50
C ILE A 17 -11.81 5.02 14.79
N TYR A 18 -10.82 5.07 13.93
CA TYR A 18 -10.29 6.28 13.34
C TYR A 18 -10.66 6.47 11.88
N SER A 19 -10.75 5.40 11.12
CA SER A 19 -10.94 5.47 9.65
C SER A 19 -12.27 6.12 9.22
N THR A 20 -13.30 6.09 10.07
CA THR A 20 -14.60 6.72 9.75
C THR A 20 -15.25 7.28 11.00
N PRO A 21 -15.48 8.60 11.12
CA PRO A 21 -16.14 9.18 12.27
C PRO A 21 -17.52 8.56 12.53
N GLY A 22 -17.72 8.09 13.77
CA GLY A 22 -18.98 7.47 14.19
C GLY A 22 -19.14 5.98 13.83
N LEU A 23 -18.15 5.38 13.16
CA LEU A 23 -18.09 3.95 12.88
C LEU A 23 -16.94 3.31 13.65
N GLN A 24 -17.21 2.18 14.27
CA GLN A 24 -16.18 1.31 14.84
C GLN A 24 -16.17 -0.01 14.08
N LYS A 25 -15.02 -0.38 13.51
CA LYS A 25 -14.78 -1.71 12.96
C LYS A 25 -13.96 -2.52 13.95
N SER A 26 -14.15 -3.83 13.98
CA SER A 26 -13.34 -4.71 14.82
C SER A 26 -12.92 -5.93 14.03
N TYR A 27 -11.64 -6.25 14.10
CA TYR A 27 -11.03 -7.40 13.42
C TYR A 27 -10.59 -8.43 14.42
N VAL A 28 -10.87 -9.71 14.14
CA VAL A 28 -10.36 -10.83 14.94
C VAL A 28 -8.95 -11.12 14.51
N VAL A 29 -7.99 -10.96 15.43
CA VAL A 29 -6.56 -11.15 15.18
C VAL A 29 -6.16 -12.55 15.62
N ASN A 30 -5.62 -13.33 14.69
CA ASN A 30 -5.00 -14.62 14.96
C ASN A 30 -3.58 -14.43 15.53
N GLU A 31 -2.80 -13.55 14.89
CA GLU A 31 -1.39 -13.31 15.24
C GLU A 31 -0.98 -11.88 14.91
N VAL A 32 -0.14 -11.27 15.76
CA VAL A 32 0.59 -10.04 15.46
C VAL A 32 1.96 -10.45 14.95
N LEU A 33 2.21 -10.22 13.66
CA LEU A 33 3.45 -10.61 13.00
C LEU A 33 4.53 -9.53 13.15
N GLU A 34 4.13 -8.26 13.07
CA GLU A 34 4.99 -7.08 13.27
C GLU A 34 4.18 -5.95 13.92
N ASP A 35 4.87 -5.17 14.77
CA ASP A 35 4.33 -3.97 15.44
C ASP A 35 5.51 -3.08 15.81
N PHE A 36 5.71 -1.99 15.06
CA PHE A 36 6.83 -1.09 15.30
C PHE A 36 6.57 0.32 14.76
N LYS A 37 7.38 1.27 15.20
CA LYS A 37 7.41 2.62 14.65
C LYS A 37 8.59 2.74 13.69
N SER A 38 8.31 3.12 12.44
CA SER A 38 9.32 3.29 11.41
C SER A 38 10.19 4.54 11.64
N LYS A 39 11.28 4.65 10.87
CA LYS A 39 12.19 5.81 10.94
C LYS A 39 11.56 7.10 10.47
N VAL A 40 10.59 7.03 9.55
CA VAL A 40 9.83 8.21 9.12
C VAL A 40 8.70 8.58 10.07
N GLY A 41 8.43 7.73 11.07
CA GLY A 41 7.53 8.02 12.17
C GLY A 41 6.15 7.36 12.07
N GLN A 42 5.87 6.57 11.03
CA GLN A 42 4.64 5.79 10.88
C GLN A 42 4.60 4.61 11.86
N HIS A 43 3.44 4.31 12.41
CA HIS A 43 3.21 3.09 13.19
C HIS A 43 2.77 1.98 12.23
N ILE A 44 3.61 0.98 12.07
CA ILE A 44 3.41 -0.12 11.10
C ILE A 44 3.08 -1.39 11.87
N GLU A 45 2.00 -2.05 11.47
CA GLU A 45 1.60 -3.35 11.99
C GLU A 45 1.31 -4.33 10.85
N ILE A 46 1.76 -5.56 10.97
CA ILE A 46 1.30 -6.68 10.15
C ILE A 46 0.54 -7.64 11.05
N LEU A 47 -0.74 -7.78 10.78
CA LEU A 47 -1.63 -8.64 11.54
C LEU A 47 -2.14 -9.78 10.65
N ASP A 48 -2.19 -11.00 11.19
CA ASP A 48 -2.95 -12.10 10.58
C ASP A 48 -4.39 -12.05 11.11
N LEU A 49 -5.31 -11.66 10.24
CA LEU A 49 -6.72 -11.51 10.57
C LEU A 49 -7.50 -12.77 10.17
N GLU A 50 -8.50 -13.17 10.98
CA GLU A 50 -9.28 -14.39 10.73
C GLU A 50 -9.99 -14.38 9.37
N GLN A 51 -10.51 -13.22 8.94
CA GLN A 51 -11.32 -13.11 7.73
C GLN A 51 -10.54 -12.56 6.52
N PHE A 52 -9.49 -11.78 6.76
CA PHE A 52 -8.78 -11.05 5.73
C PHE A 52 -7.37 -11.58 5.45
N GLY A 53 -6.90 -12.54 6.28
CA GLY A 53 -5.52 -13.03 6.21
C GLY A 53 -4.52 -11.96 6.65
N LYS A 54 -3.30 -12.05 6.16
CA LYS A 54 -2.26 -11.09 6.51
C LYS A 54 -2.60 -9.72 5.94
N SER A 55 -2.56 -8.72 6.82
CA SER A 55 -2.99 -7.36 6.53
C SER A 55 -1.98 -6.35 7.06
N LEU A 56 -1.73 -5.29 6.29
CA LEU A 56 -0.92 -4.14 6.68
C LEU A 56 -1.81 -3.08 7.30
N PHE A 57 -1.38 -2.56 8.43
CA PHE A 57 -1.94 -1.36 9.05
C PHE A 57 -0.85 -0.29 9.15
N ILE A 58 -1.20 0.94 8.83
CA ILE A 58 -0.35 2.12 9.03
C ILE A 58 -1.16 3.11 9.84
N ASP A 59 -0.59 3.59 10.94
CA ASP A 59 -1.21 4.54 11.87
C ASP A 59 -2.62 4.14 12.33
N ASN A 60 -2.81 2.83 12.57
CA ASN A 60 -4.04 2.15 12.98
C ASN A 60 -5.12 1.99 11.90
N GLU A 61 -4.85 2.30 10.66
CA GLU A 61 -5.75 2.10 9.53
C GLU A 61 -5.29 0.96 8.65
N ILE A 62 -6.24 0.08 8.25
CA ILE A 62 -5.94 -1.02 7.32
C ILE A 62 -5.66 -0.43 5.94
N GLN A 63 -4.51 -0.79 5.38
CA GLN A 63 -4.09 -0.35 4.05
C GLN A 63 -4.36 -1.43 2.99
N VAL A 64 -4.01 -2.67 3.31
CA VAL A 64 -4.15 -3.79 2.37
C VAL A 64 -4.33 -5.11 3.13
N ALA A 65 -5.07 -6.04 2.55
CA ALA A 65 -5.21 -7.39 3.02
C ALA A 65 -5.02 -8.42 1.88
N THR A 66 -4.46 -9.58 2.22
CA THR A 66 -4.16 -10.61 1.20
C THR A 66 -5.40 -11.24 0.58
N SER A 67 -6.59 -11.07 1.20
CA SER A 67 -7.84 -11.64 0.69
C SER A 67 -8.45 -10.91 -0.50
N ASP A 68 -8.27 -9.60 -0.59
CA ASP A 68 -8.99 -8.73 -1.53
C ASP A 68 -8.11 -7.74 -2.31
N GLU A 69 -6.83 -7.64 -1.96
CA GLU A 69 -5.86 -6.75 -2.60
C GLU A 69 -5.89 -6.85 -4.13
N PHE A 70 -5.94 -8.08 -4.67
CA PHE A 70 -5.93 -8.29 -6.11
C PHE A 70 -7.08 -7.55 -6.81
N LEU A 71 -8.26 -7.49 -6.20
CA LEU A 71 -9.40 -6.81 -6.76
C LEU A 71 -9.16 -5.29 -6.85
N TYR A 72 -8.58 -4.72 -5.80
CA TYR A 72 -8.21 -3.30 -5.77
C TYR A 72 -7.16 -2.98 -6.84
N SER A 73 -5.99 -3.61 -6.77
CA SER A 73 -4.86 -3.30 -7.64
C SER A 73 -5.17 -3.53 -9.12
N SER A 74 -5.84 -4.64 -9.46
CA SER A 74 -6.21 -4.91 -10.85
C SER A 74 -7.23 -3.92 -11.38
N THR A 75 -8.24 -3.56 -10.57
CA THR A 75 -9.29 -2.60 -10.99
C THR A 75 -8.68 -1.21 -11.18
N PHE A 76 -7.77 -0.81 -10.31
CA PHE A 76 -7.11 0.49 -10.36
C PHE A 76 -6.31 0.66 -11.67
N VAL A 77 -5.46 -0.32 -12.00
CA VAL A 77 -4.66 -0.29 -13.23
C VAL A 77 -5.54 -0.46 -14.48
N ASP A 78 -6.53 -1.34 -14.45
CA ASP A 78 -7.47 -1.53 -15.57
C ASP A 78 -8.30 -0.27 -15.84
N ALA A 79 -8.66 0.50 -14.82
CA ALA A 79 -9.38 1.76 -14.98
C ALA A 79 -8.55 2.79 -15.77
N ALA A 80 -7.26 2.92 -15.44
CA ALA A 80 -6.34 3.80 -16.16
C ALA A 80 -6.16 3.37 -17.63
N LEU A 81 -6.07 2.06 -17.91
CA LEU A 81 -5.94 1.53 -19.27
C LEU A 81 -7.20 1.62 -20.10
N LYS A 82 -8.38 1.84 -19.50
CA LYS A 82 -9.62 2.15 -20.23
C LYS A 82 -9.62 3.57 -20.79
N LEU A 83 -8.90 4.50 -20.18
CA LEU A 83 -8.80 5.88 -20.65
C LEU A 83 -7.88 5.99 -21.87
N ASN A 84 -6.73 5.37 -21.81
CA ASN A 84 -5.86 5.12 -22.94
C ASN A 84 -5.05 3.84 -22.68
N LYS A 85 -4.52 3.20 -23.72
CA LYS A 85 -3.84 1.90 -23.64
C LYS A 85 -2.31 2.00 -23.59
N ASP A 86 -1.77 3.21 -23.43
CA ASP A 86 -0.33 3.41 -23.40
C ASP A 86 0.27 2.80 -22.13
N THR A 87 1.31 1.99 -22.29
CA THR A 87 1.99 1.24 -21.24
C THR A 87 3.51 1.46 -21.25
N GLY A 88 3.97 2.62 -21.70
CA GLY A 88 5.39 2.95 -21.70
C GLY A 88 5.93 3.13 -20.28
N THR A 89 5.92 4.35 -19.76
CA THR A 89 6.44 4.64 -18.41
C THR A 89 5.33 5.04 -17.45
N ALA A 90 5.26 4.39 -16.30
CA ALA A 90 4.38 4.75 -15.21
C ALA A 90 5.13 5.40 -14.05
N ALA A 91 4.49 6.36 -13.37
CA ALA A 91 4.82 6.74 -12.00
C ALA A 91 3.82 6.08 -11.04
N ILE A 92 4.32 5.57 -9.91
CA ILE A 92 3.49 5.14 -8.79
C ILE A 92 3.92 5.95 -7.57
N ILE A 93 2.96 6.60 -6.92
CA ILE A 93 3.19 7.42 -5.73
C ILE A 93 2.51 6.74 -4.56
N GLY A 94 3.29 6.25 -3.59
CA GLY A 94 2.83 5.38 -2.53
C GLY A 94 2.70 3.92 -2.97
N GLY A 95 1.72 3.19 -2.43
CA GLY A 95 1.49 1.80 -2.76
C GLY A 95 2.61 0.85 -2.32
N GLY A 96 3.14 1.07 -1.11
CA GLY A 96 4.28 0.35 -0.54
C GLY A 96 4.13 -1.17 -0.44
N ASP A 97 2.90 -1.69 -0.56
CA ASP A 97 2.63 -3.12 -0.64
C ASP A 97 3.03 -3.78 -1.98
N GLY A 98 3.13 -2.96 -3.05
CA GLY A 98 3.57 -3.38 -4.37
C GLY A 98 2.49 -3.97 -5.28
N GLY A 99 1.24 -3.98 -4.88
CA GLY A 99 0.14 -4.54 -5.67
C GLY A 99 -0.05 -3.82 -7.00
N VAL A 100 -0.07 -2.47 -6.96
CA VAL A 100 -0.19 -1.63 -8.17
C VAL A 100 1.01 -1.83 -9.09
N ALA A 101 2.23 -1.90 -8.54
CA ALA A 101 3.44 -2.14 -9.35
C ALA A 101 3.42 -3.52 -10.01
N ARG A 102 2.98 -4.56 -9.30
CA ARG A 102 2.77 -5.90 -9.87
C ARG A 102 1.79 -5.87 -11.05
N GLU A 103 0.65 -5.19 -10.88
CA GLU A 103 -0.36 -5.09 -11.94
C GLU A 103 0.16 -4.31 -13.15
N CYS A 104 0.84 -3.19 -12.95
CA CYS A 104 1.47 -2.45 -14.06
C CYS A 104 2.42 -3.34 -14.86
N MET A 105 3.32 -4.09 -14.18
CA MET A 105 4.20 -5.04 -14.87
C MET A 105 3.45 -6.13 -15.61
N SER A 106 2.37 -6.67 -15.02
CA SER A 106 1.55 -7.71 -15.65
C SER A 106 0.81 -7.22 -16.90
N LYS A 107 0.50 -5.93 -16.97
CA LYS A 107 -0.17 -5.26 -18.09
C LYS A 107 0.80 -4.73 -19.15
N GLY A 108 2.10 -4.92 -18.96
CA GLY A 108 3.12 -4.64 -19.97
C GLY A 108 3.69 -3.22 -19.94
N PHE A 109 3.65 -2.54 -18.80
CA PHE A 109 4.41 -1.30 -18.65
C PHE A 109 5.91 -1.58 -18.77
N ASP A 110 6.61 -0.77 -19.59
CA ASP A 110 8.03 -0.94 -19.88
C ASP A 110 8.89 -0.53 -18.68
N PHE A 111 8.55 0.61 -18.05
CA PHE A 111 9.27 1.16 -16.91
C PHE A 111 8.32 1.71 -15.86
N ILE A 112 8.72 1.60 -14.60
CA ILE A 112 8.01 2.12 -13.43
C ILE A 112 8.99 2.92 -12.58
N ASP A 113 8.74 4.22 -12.42
CA ASP A 113 9.33 5.03 -11.37
C ASP A 113 8.39 5.00 -10.15
N TRP A 114 8.87 4.39 -9.07
CA TRP A 114 8.07 4.17 -7.88
C TRP A 114 8.56 5.02 -6.73
N TYR A 115 7.71 5.94 -6.30
CA TYR A 115 7.97 6.92 -5.25
C TYR A 115 7.33 6.43 -3.95
N GLU A 116 8.13 6.09 -2.96
CA GLU A 116 7.66 5.60 -1.67
C GLU A 116 8.38 6.32 -0.53
N LEU A 117 7.57 6.81 0.40
CA LEU A 117 8.06 7.57 1.55
C LEU A 117 8.85 6.69 2.51
N ASP A 118 8.35 5.49 2.78
CA ASP A 118 8.85 4.61 3.83
C ASP A 118 9.36 3.28 3.28
N PRO A 119 10.67 3.13 3.06
CA PRO A 119 11.24 1.85 2.63
C PRO A 119 10.99 0.69 3.62
N GLU A 120 10.73 0.98 4.92
CA GLU A 120 10.46 -0.07 5.90
C GLU A 120 9.07 -0.70 5.68
N VAL A 121 8.09 0.04 5.12
CA VAL A 121 6.79 -0.53 4.66
C VAL A 121 7.05 -1.56 3.58
N VAL A 122 7.87 -1.23 2.60
CA VAL A 122 8.19 -2.14 1.49
C VAL A 122 8.92 -3.38 1.96
N ASP A 123 9.91 -3.23 2.85
CA ASP A 123 10.67 -4.34 3.39
C ASP A 123 9.75 -5.32 4.15
N ILE A 124 8.83 -4.78 4.96
CA ILE A 124 7.93 -5.61 5.74
C ILE A 124 6.86 -6.29 4.88
N CYS A 125 6.36 -5.62 3.84
CA CYS A 125 5.47 -6.20 2.85
C CYS A 125 6.15 -7.31 2.06
N ASN A 126 7.39 -7.12 1.63
CA ASN A 126 8.19 -8.16 0.98
C ASN A 126 8.42 -9.38 1.89
N LYS A 127 8.48 -9.18 3.20
CA LYS A 127 8.66 -10.26 4.17
C LYS A 127 7.37 -11.05 4.42
N HIS A 128 6.25 -10.37 4.68
CA HIS A 128 5.01 -10.98 5.16
C HIS A 128 3.89 -11.06 4.13
N LEU A 129 3.81 -10.10 3.20
CA LEU A 129 2.78 -9.94 2.16
C LEU A 129 3.32 -10.24 0.76
N ARG A 130 4.26 -11.14 0.67
CA ARG A 130 5.00 -11.44 -0.57
C ARG A 130 4.12 -11.82 -1.76
N SER A 131 2.93 -12.37 -1.50
CA SER A 131 1.96 -12.69 -2.55
C SER A 131 1.42 -11.45 -3.25
N ILE A 132 1.44 -10.29 -2.61
CA ILE A 132 0.96 -9.03 -3.16
C ILE A 132 1.98 -8.48 -4.17
N GLY A 133 3.13 -8.01 -3.71
CA GLY A 133 4.10 -7.33 -4.56
C GLY A 133 5.00 -8.26 -5.37
N ASN A 134 5.13 -9.54 -4.98
CA ASN A 134 5.98 -10.54 -5.65
C ASN A 134 7.42 -10.06 -5.92
N LYS A 135 8.01 -9.34 -4.95
CA LYS A 135 9.39 -8.80 -5.04
C LYS A 135 9.62 -7.93 -6.27
N PHE A 136 8.65 -7.12 -6.64
CA PHE A 136 8.76 -6.25 -7.82
C PHE A 136 9.96 -5.29 -7.75
N THR A 137 10.44 -4.93 -6.57
CA THR A 137 11.65 -4.11 -6.37
C THR A 137 12.93 -4.74 -6.93
N GLU A 138 12.93 -6.06 -7.12
CA GLU A 138 14.06 -6.80 -7.71
C GLU A 138 14.05 -6.75 -9.26
N LYS A 139 13.05 -6.12 -9.89
CA LYS A 139 12.93 -6.03 -11.34
C LYS A 139 13.68 -4.83 -11.90
N ASN A 140 14.46 -5.04 -12.96
CA ASN A 140 15.22 -3.98 -13.63
C ASN A 140 14.35 -2.87 -14.24
N SER A 141 13.07 -3.14 -14.48
CA SER A 141 12.09 -2.19 -15.00
C SER A 141 11.47 -1.30 -13.91
N VAL A 142 11.78 -1.53 -12.63
CA VAL A 142 11.27 -0.73 -11.51
C VAL A 142 12.42 0.03 -10.87
N LYS A 143 12.27 1.36 -10.83
CA LYS A 143 13.19 2.25 -10.14
C LYS A 143 12.50 2.77 -8.88
N CYS A 144 13.01 2.38 -7.72
CA CYS A 144 12.54 2.88 -6.43
C CYS A 144 13.17 4.26 -6.14
N ILE A 145 12.33 5.21 -5.74
CA ILE A 145 12.71 6.58 -5.37
C ILE A 145 12.17 6.80 -3.95
N TRP A 146 13.09 6.76 -2.99
CA TRP A 146 12.77 6.83 -1.58
C TRP A 146 12.64 8.26 -1.08
N GLY A 147 11.61 8.53 -0.28
CA GLY A 147 11.38 9.81 0.37
C GLY A 147 10.13 10.52 -0.14
N ASP A 148 10.02 11.82 0.18
CA ASP A 148 8.87 12.63 -0.18
C ASP A 148 8.73 12.75 -1.71
N ALA A 149 7.64 12.21 -2.23
CA ALA A 149 7.31 12.25 -3.65
C ALA A 149 7.15 13.69 -4.18
N PHE A 150 6.66 14.63 -3.34
CA PHE A 150 6.52 16.04 -3.71
C PHE A 150 7.83 16.71 -4.03
N GLU A 151 8.84 16.41 -3.22
CA GLU A 151 10.17 16.95 -3.46
C GLU A 151 10.81 16.28 -4.68
N SER A 152 10.62 14.98 -4.82
CA SER A 152 11.22 14.19 -5.90
C SER A 152 10.64 14.54 -7.27
N ILE A 153 9.31 14.75 -7.35
CA ILE A 153 8.62 14.99 -8.62
C ILE A 153 8.93 16.37 -9.23
N LYS A 154 9.35 17.34 -8.41
CA LYS A 154 9.74 18.69 -8.89
C LYS A 154 10.90 18.70 -9.91
N SER A 155 11.70 17.64 -9.90
CA SER A 155 12.85 17.48 -10.80
C SER A 155 12.56 16.59 -12.02
N VAL A 156 11.34 16.12 -12.15
CA VAL A 156 10.91 15.28 -13.27
C VAL A 156 10.58 16.16 -14.47
N GLU A 157 11.02 15.73 -15.66
CA GLU A 157 10.70 16.40 -16.92
C GLU A 157 9.20 16.31 -17.23
N ASP A 158 8.65 17.34 -17.85
CA ASP A 158 7.27 17.36 -18.32
C ASP A 158 7.05 16.19 -19.31
N ASP A 159 5.84 15.65 -19.31
CA ASP A 159 5.41 14.57 -20.22
C ASP A 159 6.21 13.25 -20.13
N LYS A 160 6.93 13.04 -19.01
CA LYS A 160 7.72 11.82 -18.80
C LYS A 160 6.88 10.55 -18.67
N TYR A 161 5.70 10.64 -18.06
CA TYR A 161 4.87 9.48 -17.71
C TYR A 161 3.62 9.37 -18.58
N ASP A 162 3.36 8.17 -19.10
CA ASP A 162 2.09 7.84 -19.76
C ASP A 162 0.95 7.67 -18.75
N LYS A 163 1.28 7.25 -17.54
CA LYS A 163 0.36 7.08 -16.41
C LYS A 163 0.98 7.49 -15.11
N ILE A 164 0.15 8.09 -14.24
CA ILE A 164 0.50 8.34 -12.85
C ILE A 164 -0.56 7.68 -11.97
N PHE A 165 -0.13 6.77 -11.10
CA PHE A 165 -0.96 6.12 -10.10
C PHE A 165 -0.66 6.75 -8.76
N VAL A 166 -1.67 7.31 -8.10
CA VAL A 166 -1.56 7.89 -6.76
C VAL A 166 -2.27 6.96 -5.80
N ASP A 167 -1.50 6.25 -4.99
CA ASP A 167 -1.96 5.24 -4.04
C ASP A 167 -1.45 5.60 -2.64
N LEU A 168 -2.06 6.63 -2.07
CA LEU A 168 -1.74 7.23 -0.79
C LEU A 168 -2.86 7.00 0.21
N ASN A 169 -2.58 7.26 1.49
CA ASN A 169 -3.60 7.26 2.54
C ASN A 169 -4.67 8.34 2.28
N ASP A 170 -5.89 8.11 2.76
CA ASP A 170 -7.04 9.01 2.59
C ASP A 170 -7.03 10.20 3.57
N ASP A 171 -5.87 10.67 4.02
CA ASP A 171 -5.81 11.87 4.83
C ASP A 171 -5.95 13.15 3.97
N GLN A 172 -6.36 14.25 4.60
CA GLN A 172 -6.63 15.50 3.89
C GLN A 172 -5.39 16.03 3.15
N PHE A 173 -4.21 15.82 3.72
CA PHE A 173 -2.96 16.24 3.11
C PHE A 173 -2.70 15.47 1.81
N CYS A 174 -2.91 14.16 1.82
CA CYS A 174 -2.76 13.31 0.62
C CYS A 174 -3.82 13.65 -0.44
N ILE A 175 -5.04 13.98 -0.03
CA ILE A 175 -6.11 14.43 -0.96
C ILE A 175 -5.75 15.75 -1.62
N ASP A 176 -5.27 16.73 -0.84
CA ASP A 176 -4.86 18.05 -1.34
C ASP A 176 -3.66 17.96 -2.31
N LEU A 177 -2.88 16.90 -2.15
CA LEU A 177 -1.74 16.56 -2.96
C LEU A 177 -2.11 16.03 -4.35
N ALA A 178 -3.15 15.21 -4.41
CA ALA A 178 -3.63 14.57 -5.63
C ALA A 178 -4.47 15.53 -6.50
N ALA A 179 -4.89 16.68 -5.94
CA ALA A 179 -5.69 17.69 -6.63
C ALA A 179 -4.86 18.67 -7.44
#